data_8805a1338e0618d40b0d567e4b588146
#
_entry.id   8805a1338e0618d40b0d567e4b588146
#
_cell.length_a   1.000
_cell.length_b   1.000
_cell.length_c   1.000
_cell.angle_alpha   90.00
_cell.angle_beta   90.00
_cell.angle_gamma   90.00
#
_symmetry.space_group_name_H-M   'P 1'
#
loop_
_entity.id
_entity.type
_entity.pdbx_description
1 polymer ?
#
loop_
_entity_poly.entity_id
_entity_poly.type
_entity_poly.pdbx_seq_one_letter_code
_entity_poly.pdbx_strand_id
1 'polypeptide(L)'
;IYCSEYTRVALSDHKLNLSFYHGTPVSFMGEQINIVKENDIIPLFNQEKMVILETPGHNEGCLTFQLANYFFTGDALIPNIPIVTKLKSGNKQQAKESALKIKMATDENSIICPGHLNMIKSTEINWNIYINE
;
A
#
# COMPACT_ATOMS: atom_id res chain seq x y z
N ILE A 1 -14.29 3.51 -5.68
CA ILE A 1 -12.88 3.05 -5.55
C ILE A 1 -12.04 4.25 -5.17
N TYR A 2 -11.18 4.11 -4.13
CA TYR A 2 -10.14 5.08 -3.79
C TYR A 2 -8.79 4.49 -4.18
N CYS A 3 -8.00 5.20 -4.97
CA CYS A 3 -6.70 4.72 -5.44
C CYS A 3 -5.77 5.86 -5.84
N SER A 4 -4.49 5.55 -6.06
CA SER A 4 -3.52 6.48 -6.65
C SER A 4 -3.80 6.72 -8.13
N GLU A 5 -3.23 7.78 -8.70
CA GLU A 5 -3.31 8.06 -10.14
C GLU A 5 -2.74 6.91 -10.98
N TYR A 6 -1.62 6.33 -10.57
CA TYR A 6 -1.07 5.15 -11.25
C TYR A 6 -2.06 3.98 -11.26
N THR A 7 -2.67 3.67 -10.11
CA THR A 7 -3.65 2.58 -10.01
C THR A 7 -4.87 2.85 -10.86
N ARG A 8 -5.34 4.11 -10.96
CA ARG A 8 -6.44 4.50 -11.84
C ARG A 8 -6.14 4.10 -13.30
N VAL A 9 -4.94 4.43 -13.78
CA VAL A 9 -4.52 4.05 -15.14
C VAL A 9 -4.41 2.53 -15.26
N ALA A 10 -3.79 1.87 -14.29
CA ALA A 10 -3.61 0.42 -14.29
C ALA A 10 -4.93 -0.37 -14.27
N LEU A 11 -5.97 0.15 -13.62
CA LEU A 11 -7.30 -0.50 -13.60
C LEU A 11 -7.87 -0.70 -15.01
N SER A 12 -7.62 0.23 -15.93
CA SER A 12 -8.09 0.14 -17.32
C SER A 12 -7.17 -0.67 -18.24
N ASP A 13 -5.95 -0.96 -17.81
CA ASP A 13 -4.94 -1.67 -18.61
C ASP A 13 -4.56 -3.02 -17.95
N HIS A 14 -5.03 -4.10 -18.55
CA HIS A 14 -4.80 -5.47 -18.05
C HIS A 14 -3.33 -5.90 -17.99
N LYS A 15 -2.42 -5.21 -18.71
CA LYS A 15 -0.97 -5.45 -18.60
C LYS A 15 -0.35 -4.68 -17.44
N LEU A 16 -0.81 -3.45 -17.18
CA LEU A 16 -0.35 -2.66 -16.05
C LEU A 16 -0.87 -3.22 -14.71
N ASN A 17 -2.11 -3.71 -14.67
CA ASN A 17 -2.65 -4.35 -13.48
C ASN A 17 -2.25 -5.82 -13.33
N LEU A 18 -1.44 -6.33 -14.25
CA LEU A 18 -0.87 -7.67 -14.29
C LEU A 18 -1.88 -8.82 -14.51
N SER A 19 -3.17 -8.57 -14.61
CA SER A 19 -4.18 -9.63 -14.81
C SER A 19 -3.99 -10.40 -16.11
N PHE A 20 -3.39 -9.79 -17.13
CA PHE A 20 -3.03 -10.45 -18.39
C PHE A 20 -2.16 -11.70 -18.17
N TYR A 21 -1.24 -11.66 -17.20
CA TYR A 21 -0.29 -12.74 -16.93
C TYR A 21 -0.88 -13.85 -16.05
N HIS A 22 -2.09 -13.68 -15.53
CA HIS A 22 -2.80 -14.63 -14.68
C HIS A 22 -3.96 -15.34 -15.36
N GLY A 23 -4.01 -15.32 -16.69
CA GLY A 23 -4.93 -16.13 -17.52
C GLY A 23 -6.30 -15.51 -17.75
N THR A 24 -6.73 -14.53 -16.97
CA THR A 24 -8.01 -13.83 -17.15
C THR A 24 -7.77 -12.32 -17.14
N PRO A 25 -7.54 -11.69 -18.31
CA PRO A 25 -7.37 -10.23 -18.37
C PRO A 25 -8.61 -9.50 -17.85
N VAL A 26 -8.39 -8.56 -16.93
CA VAL A 26 -9.43 -7.72 -16.34
C VAL A 26 -9.12 -6.26 -16.62
N SER A 27 -10.09 -5.51 -17.10
CA SER A 27 -10.04 -4.05 -17.24
C SER A 27 -11.27 -3.44 -16.61
N PHE A 28 -11.06 -2.45 -15.73
CA PHE A 28 -12.14 -1.71 -15.09
C PHE A 28 -12.25 -0.32 -15.69
N MET A 29 -13.42 -0.01 -16.24
CA MET A 29 -13.73 1.25 -16.91
C MET A 29 -14.83 2.04 -16.17
N GLY A 30 -15.02 1.78 -14.88
CA GLY A 30 -16.06 2.42 -14.09
C GLY A 30 -15.76 3.89 -13.78
N GLU A 31 -16.83 4.68 -13.57
CA GLU A 31 -16.74 6.12 -13.33
C GLU A 31 -16.49 6.51 -11.86
N GLN A 32 -16.70 5.58 -10.92
CA GLN A 32 -16.60 5.87 -9.48
C GLN A 32 -15.17 5.61 -8.96
N ILE A 33 -14.20 6.35 -9.50
CA ILE A 33 -12.82 6.31 -9.04
C ILE A 33 -12.46 7.65 -8.42
N ASN A 34 -12.05 7.63 -7.16
CA ASN A 34 -11.55 8.79 -6.42
C ASN A 34 -10.04 8.67 -6.29
N ILE A 35 -9.32 9.59 -6.90
CA ILE A 35 -7.87 9.65 -6.79
C ILE A 35 -7.51 10.26 -5.44
N VAL A 36 -6.64 9.59 -4.71
CA VAL A 36 -6.11 10.04 -3.43
C VAL A 36 -4.59 10.01 -3.43
N LYS A 37 -4.01 10.87 -2.61
CA LYS A 37 -2.57 11.06 -2.49
C LYS A 37 -2.16 11.26 -1.03
N GLU A 38 -0.89 11.46 -0.82
CA GLU A 38 -0.30 11.69 0.51
C GLU A 38 -1.09 12.70 1.34
N ASN A 39 -1.41 12.31 2.59
CA ASN A 39 -2.15 13.09 3.57
C ASN A 39 -3.62 13.40 3.23
N ASP A 40 -4.18 12.87 2.15
CA ASP A 40 -5.61 12.98 1.90
C ASP A 40 -6.39 12.27 3.01
N ILE A 41 -7.59 12.77 3.30
CA ILE A 41 -8.47 12.25 4.31
C ILE A 41 -9.77 11.79 3.67
N ILE A 42 -10.12 10.53 3.88
CA ILE A 42 -11.41 9.96 3.49
C ILE A 42 -12.31 9.95 4.74
N PRO A 43 -13.38 10.76 4.78
CA PRO A 43 -14.33 10.71 5.88
C PRO A 43 -15.12 9.39 5.83
N LEU A 44 -15.27 8.77 6.98
CA LEU A 44 -16.05 7.55 7.18
C LEU A 44 -17.26 7.85 8.07
N PHE A 45 -17.97 6.80 8.47
CA PHE A 45 -19.10 6.91 9.41
C PHE A 45 -18.60 7.20 10.84
N ASN A 46 -19.49 7.71 11.71
CA ASN A 46 -19.22 7.98 13.14
C ASN A 46 -18.00 8.90 13.40
N GLN A 47 -17.79 9.89 12.53
CA GLN A 47 -16.65 10.83 12.61
C GLN A 47 -15.27 10.18 12.46
N GLU A 48 -15.19 8.88 12.16
CA GLU A 48 -13.94 8.22 11.80
C GLU A 48 -13.42 8.73 10.47
N LYS A 49 -12.12 8.71 10.31
CA LYS A 49 -11.45 9.14 9.08
C LYS A 49 -10.29 8.21 8.75
N MET A 50 -10.08 8.03 7.46
CA MET A 50 -8.95 7.29 6.95
C MET A 50 -7.93 8.27 6.35
N VAL A 51 -6.69 8.17 6.77
CA VAL A 51 -5.58 8.98 6.26
C VAL A 51 -4.78 8.17 5.26
N ILE A 52 -4.35 8.81 4.18
CA ILE A 52 -3.62 8.18 3.08
C ILE A 52 -2.13 8.46 3.23
N LEU A 53 -1.31 7.41 3.10
CA LEU A 53 0.13 7.50 2.92
C LEU A 53 0.49 6.93 1.55
N GLU A 54 1.20 7.67 0.73
CA GLU A 54 1.80 7.12 -0.49
C GLU A 54 3.00 6.25 -0.10
N THR A 55 2.93 4.97 -0.46
CA THR A 55 3.96 3.98 -0.11
C THR A 55 4.41 3.19 -1.35
N PRO A 56 4.94 3.90 -2.38
CA PRO A 56 5.44 3.24 -3.58
C PRO A 56 6.66 2.37 -3.28
N GLY A 57 6.95 1.45 -4.21
CA GLY A 57 8.15 0.61 -4.14
C GLY A 57 7.89 -0.84 -4.50
N HIS A 58 6.87 -1.50 -3.95
CA HIS A 58 6.37 -2.76 -4.51
C HIS A 58 5.82 -2.51 -5.92
N ASN A 59 4.98 -1.52 -6.08
CA ASN A 59 4.69 -0.85 -7.35
C ASN A 59 4.47 0.65 -7.11
N GLU A 60 4.40 1.41 -8.20
CA GLU A 60 4.25 2.88 -8.16
C GLU A 60 2.92 3.32 -7.52
N GLY A 61 1.87 2.51 -7.63
CA GLY A 61 0.53 2.84 -7.15
C GLY A 61 0.22 2.49 -5.71
N CYS A 62 1.18 1.92 -4.97
CA CYS A 62 0.94 1.47 -3.60
C CYS A 62 0.57 2.62 -2.65
N LEU A 63 -0.49 2.40 -1.89
CA LEU A 63 -0.96 3.27 -0.82
C LEU A 63 -1.08 2.48 0.48
N THR A 64 -0.82 3.14 1.59
CA THR A 64 -1.18 2.66 2.92
C THR A 64 -2.34 3.49 3.45
N PHE A 65 -3.37 2.84 3.96
CA PHE A 65 -4.54 3.48 4.53
C PHE A 65 -4.48 3.36 6.05
N GLN A 66 -4.48 4.48 6.76
CA GLN A 66 -4.48 4.50 8.22
C GLN A 66 -5.88 4.80 8.74
N LEU A 67 -6.40 3.92 9.58
CA LEU A 67 -7.65 4.10 10.33
C LEU A 67 -7.35 3.92 11.83
N ALA A 68 -7.41 4.99 12.58
CA ALA A 68 -7.00 5.00 14.00
C ALA A 68 -5.58 4.40 14.14
N ASN A 69 -5.43 3.29 14.87
CA ASN A 69 -4.16 2.58 15.04
C ASN A 69 -3.93 1.43 14.03
N TYR A 70 -4.81 1.24 13.04
CA TYR A 70 -4.68 0.22 12.01
C TYR A 70 -4.06 0.80 10.73
N PHE A 71 -3.05 0.11 10.19
CA PHE A 71 -2.35 0.47 8.95
C PHE A 71 -2.56 -0.63 7.92
N PHE A 72 -3.36 -0.38 6.91
CA PHE A 72 -3.62 -1.29 5.79
C PHE A 72 -2.56 -1.06 4.72
N THR A 73 -1.50 -1.86 4.76
CA THR A 73 -0.29 -1.65 3.97
C THR A 73 -0.31 -2.34 2.61
N GLY A 74 -1.24 -3.28 2.38
CA GLY A 74 -1.19 -4.12 1.19
C GLY A 74 0.16 -4.82 1.08
N ASP A 75 0.74 -4.82 -0.12
CA ASP A 75 2.06 -5.41 -0.40
C ASP A 75 3.21 -4.40 -0.30
N ALA A 76 2.91 -3.14 0.05
CA ALA A 76 3.95 -2.16 0.35
C ALA A 76 4.76 -2.55 1.60
N LEU A 77 4.13 -3.29 2.53
CA LEU A 77 4.81 -3.85 3.69
C LEU A 77 4.07 -5.11 4.16
N ILE A 78 4.69 -6.27 3.96
CA ILE A 78 4.28 -7.55 4.55
C ILE A 78 5.22 -7.84 5.72
N PRO A 79 4.73 -8.01 6.94
CA PRO A 79 5.57 -8.15 8.13
C PRO A 79 6.62 -9.25 8.01
N ASN A 80 7.87 -8.90 8.31
CA ASN A 80 9.00 -9.81 8.34
C ASN A 80 9.35 -10.51 7.00
N ILE A 81 8.87 -9.95 5.89
CA ILE A 81 9.21 -10.40 4.53
C ILE A 81 9.77 -9.23 3.74
N PRO A 82 10.91 -9.38 3.03
CA PRO A 82 11.44 -8.34 2.15
C PRO A 82 10.42 -7.91 1.09
N ILE A 83 10.34 -6.61 0.83
CA ILE A 83 9.41 -6.07 -0.16
C ILE A 83 9.84 -6.52 -1.56
N VAL A 84 8.93 -7.14 -2.30
CA VAL A 84 9.15 -7.52 -3.70
C VAL A 84 9.13 -6.27 -4.57
N THR A 85 10.27 -5.95 -5.21
CA THR A 85 10.45 -4.75 -6.06
C THR A 85 10.80 -5.09 -7.50
N LYS A 86 10.66 -6.36 -7.90
CA LYS A 86 11.01 -6.86 -9.25
C LYS A 86 9.91 -6.65 -10.29
N LEU A 87 8.78 -6.08 -9.92
CA LEU A 87 7.71 -5.74 -10.85
C LEU A 87 8.12 -4.56 -11.74
N LYS A 88 7.45 -4.40 -12.89
CA LYS A 88 7.78 -3.36 -13.89
C LYS A 88 7.87 -1.94 -13.30
N SER A 89 7.02 -1.61 -12.33
CA SER A 89 7.01 -0.32 -11.62
C SER A 89 7.57 -0.41 -10.20
N GLY A 90 8.25 -1.51 -9.85
CA GLY A 90 8.91 -1.68 -8.56
C GLY A 90 10.20 -0.87 -8.45
N ASN A 91 10.48 -0.37 -7.24
CA ASN A 91 11.66 0.45 -6.97
C ASN A 91 12.17 0.19 -5.54
N LYS A 92 13.38 -0.34 -5.43
CA LYS A 92 13.98 -0.72 -4.13
C LYS A 92 14.18 0.49 -3.20
N GLN A 93 14.61 1.63 -3.74
CA GLN A 93 14.83 2.83 -2.93
C GLN A 93 13.51 3.39 -2.38
N GLN A 94 12.48 3.46 -3.23
CA GLN A 94 11.14 3.87 -2.79
C GLN A 94 10.55 2.91 -1.76
N ALA A 95 10.75 1.59 -1.94
CA ALA A 95 10.29 0.59 -0.96
C ALA A 95 10.91 0.82 0.43
N LYS A 96 12.19 1.10 0.48
CA LYS A 96 12.90 1.46 1.71
C LYS A 96 12.36 2.74 2.36
N GLU A 97 12.15 3.79 1.58
CA GLU A 97 11.59 5.07 2.03
C GLU A 97 10.16 4.89 2.54
N SER A 98 9.35 4.10 1.85
CA SER A 98 7.98 3.76 2.24
C SER A 98 7.93 2.97 3.54
N ALA A 99 8.79 1.98 3.71
CA ALA A 99 8.90 1.23 4.96
C ALA A 99 9.30 2.14 6.14
N LEU A 100 10.25 3.06 5.91
CA LEU A 100 10.65 4.05 6.91
C LEU A 100 9.49 5.01 7.25
N LYS A 101 8.73 5.47 6.25
CA LYS A 101 7.55 6.31 6.42
C LYS A 101 6.50 5.60 7.30
N ILE A 102 6.17 4.34 6.98
CA ILE A 102 5.22 3.53 7.78
C ILE A 102 5.74 3.39 9.21
N LYS A 103 7.02 3.04 9.39
CA LYS A 103 7.64 2.92 10.71
C LYS A 103 7.51 4.21 11.53
N MET A 104 7.75 5.37 10.92
CA MET A 104 7.66 6.67 11.61
C MET A 104 6.22 7.07 11.94
N ALA A 105 5.24 6.60 11.18
CA ALA A 105 3.82 6.85 11.41
C ALA A 105 3.22 5.91 12.48
N THR A 106 3.88 4.78 12.79
CA THR A 106 3.40 3.79 13.76
C THR A 106 3.94 4.04 15.16
N ASP A 107 3.18 3.60 16.15
CA ASP A 107 3.56 3.55 17.57
C ASP A 107 3.43 2.13 18.14
N GLU A 108 3.59 1.96 19.46
CA GLU A 108 3.50 0.67 20.15
C GLU A 108 2.10 0.02 20.10
N ASN A 109 1.05 0.81 19.86
CA ASN A 109 -0.34 0.35 19.77
C ASN A 109 -0.77 0.07 18.33
N SER A 110 0.07 0.41 17.36
CA SER A 110 -0.26 0.28 15.94
C SER A 110 -0.27 -1.16 15.49
N ILE A 111 -1.24 -1.49 14.62
CA ILE A 111 -1.44 -2.81 14.03
C ILE A 111 -1.26 -2.71 12.52
N ILE A 112 -0.37 -3.52 11.98
CA ILE A 112 -0.16 -3.64 10.54
C ILE A 112 -1.09 -4.70 9.98
N CYS A 113 -1.86 -4.30 8.97
CA CYS A 113 -2.82 -5.12 8.23
C CYS A 113 -2.30 -5.28 6.80
N PRO A 114 -1.49 -6.31 6.51
CA PRO A 114 -0.88 -6.50 5.19
C PRO A 114 -1.85 -7.10 4.18
N GLY A 115 -1.47 -7.11 2.89
CA GLY A 115 -2.20 -7.78 1.82
C GLY A 115 -2.17 -9.31 1.93
N HIS A 116 -1.15 -9.84 2.59
CA HIS A 116 -0.95 -11.27 2.82
C HIS A 116 -0.53 -11.53 4.26
N LEU A 117 -0.78 -12.76 4.75
CA LEU A 117 -0.47 -13.22 6.10
C LEU A 117 -1.34 -12.53 7.18
N ASN A 118 -0.91 -12.66 8.44
CA ASN A 118 -1.67 -12.19 9.58
C ASN A 118 -1.33 -10.73 9.93
N MET A 119 -2.29 -10.05 10.54
CA MET A 119 -2.06 -8.77 11.20
C MET A 119 -1.14 -8.97 12.40
N ILE A 120 -0.21 -8.03 12.61
CA ILE A 120 0.67 -8.05 13.79
C ILE A 120 0.85 -6.62 14.36
N LYS A 121 1.28 -6.54 15.60
CA LYS A 121 1.67 -5.26 16.20
C LYS A 121 2.93 -4.71 15.53
N SER A 122 3.03 -3.40 15.41
CA SER A 122 4.22 -2.72 14.86
C SER A 122 5.50 -3.08 15.63
N THR A 123 5.38 -3.36 16.94
CA THR A 123 6.48 -3.77 17.82
C THR A 123 7.06 -5.17 17.52
N GLU A 124 6.32 -6.00 16.80
CA GLU A 124 6.73 -7.36 16.43
C GLU A 124 7.43 -7.39 15.04
N ILE A 125 7.55 -6.24 14.37
CA ILE A 125 8.17 -6.14 13.06
C ILE A 125 9.67 -5.98 13.19
N ASN A 126 10.42 -6.82 12.49
CA ASN A 126 11.85 -6.59 12.26
C ASN A 126 12.07 -5.55 11.16
N TRP A 127 12.03 -4.28 11.53
CA TRP A 127 12.20 -3.16 10.60
C TRP A 127 13.52 -3.16 9.84
N ASN A 128 14.57 -3.81 10.38
CA ASN A 128 15.89 -3.88 9.73
C ASN A 128 15.85 -4.59 8.37
N ILE A 129 14.91 -5.51 8.17
CA ILE A 129 14.71 -6.20 6.88
C ILE A 129 14.43 -5.19 5.75
N TYR A 130 13.77 -4.08 6.05
CA TYR A 130 13.34 -3.10 5.04
C TYR A 130 14.29 -1.91 4.91
N ILE A 131 14.98 -1.55 5.99
CA ILE A 131 15.71 -0.29 6.08
C ILE A 131 17.21 -0.45 5.80
N ASN A 132 17.78 -1.63 6.11
CA ASN A 132 19.22 -1.85 6.05
C ASN A 132 19.69 -2.62 4.80
N GLU A 133 18.80 -3.02 3.89
CA GLU A 133 19.15 -3.70 2.64
C GLU A 133 19.45 -2.75 1.49
#